data_694b6075b1bb9fc132e25d8189b3fe03
#
_entry.id   694b6075b1bb9fc132e25d8189b3fe03
#
_cell.length_a   1.000
_cell.length_b   1.000
_cell.length_c   1.000
_cell.angle_alpha   90.00
_cell.angle_beta   90.00
_cell.angle_gamma   90.00
#
_symmetry.space_group_name_H-M   'P 1'
#
loop_
_entity.id
_entity.type
_entity.pdbx_description
1 polymer ?
#
loop_
_entity_poly.entity_id
_entity_poly.type
_entity_poly.pdbx_seq_one_letter_code
_entity_poly.pdbx_strand_id
1 'polypeptide(L)' 'MTTQNPTEPLRIGTIVRIRDSGYGRARIVEFRGPLGPNGARVYRIRVREKPRPSYIEVLEDQLEPESVGQ' A
#
# COMPACT_ATOMS: atom_id res chain seq x y z
N MET A 1 -19.18 -8.27 6.73
CA MET A 1 -18.61 -7.90 6.41
C MET A 1 -18.10 -6.89 6.56
N THR A 2 -17.30 -6.69 6.83
CA THR A 2 -16.87 -5.67 7.04
C THR A 2 -16.09 -5.19 6.21
N THR A 3 -16.10 -4.20 5.89
CA THR A 3 -15.33 -3.71 5.04
C THR A 3 -14.44 -2.80 5.55
N GLN A 4 -13.45 -2.40 4.90
CA GLN A 4 -12.65 -1.47 5.39
C GLN A 4 -13.29 -0.22 5.42
N ASN A 5 -12.93 0.64 6.28
CA ASN A 5 -13.44 1.96 6.41
C ASN A 5 -12.79 2.83 5.40
N PRO A 6 -13.49 3.24 4.39
CA PRO A 6 -12.87 3.99 3.33
C PRO A 6 -12.51 5.41 3.72
N THR A 7 -12.90 5.87 4.88
CA THR A 7 -12.56 7.22 5.25
C THR A 7 -11.22 7.35 5.91
N GLU A 8 -10.59 6.22 6.24
CA GLU A 8 -9.30 6.28 6.89
C GLU A 8 -8.20 5.72 6.04
N PRO A 9 -7.08 6.38 5.95
CA PRO A 9 -5.95 5.84 5.20
C PRO A 9 -5.39 4.61 5.87
N LEU A 10 -4.68 3.82 5.10
CA LEU A 10 -3.94 2.71 5.64
C LEU A 10 -2.78 3.25 6.47
N ARG A 11 -2.42 2.53 7.50
CA ARG A 11 -1.39 3.01 8.41
C ARG A 11 0.01 2.78 7.88
N ILE A 12 0.89 3.70 8.19
CA ILE A 12 2.31 3.54 7.92
C ILE A 12 2.79 2.28 8.63
N GLY A 13 3.59 1.51 7.97
CA GLY A 13 4.11 0.25 8.52
C GLY A 13 3.28 -0.96 8.17
N THR A 14 2.11 -0.77 7.58
CA THR A 14 1.26 -1.89 7.19
C THR A 14 1.93 -2.71 6.11
N ILE A 15 1.87 -4.02 6.24
CA ILE A 15 2.39 -4.92 5.22
C ILE A 15 1.29 -5.11 4.19
N VAL A 16 1.64 -4.95 2.94
CA VAL A 16 0.66 -5.03 1.85
C VAL A 16 1.21 -5.86 0.72
N ARG A 17 0.34 -6.27 -0.17
CA ARG A 17 0.71 -6.84 -1.46
C ARG A 17 0.18 -5.91 -2.52
N ILE A 18 0.91 -5.77 -3.60
CA ILE A 18 0.50 -4.91 -4.70
C ILE A 18 -0.14 -5.80 -5.75
N ARG A 19 -1.39 -5.53 -6.09
CA ARG A 19 -2.15 -6.36 -7.01
C ARG A 19 -1.47 -6.47 -8.35
N ASP A 20 -1.54 -7.64 -8.92
CA ASP A 20 -1.07 -7.89 -10.28
C ASP A 20 0.38 -7.47 -10.49
N SER A 21 1.19 -7.57 -9.47
CA SER A 21 2.58 -7.23 -9.61
C SER A 21 3.43 -8.44 -9.28
N GLY A 22 4.67 -8.38 -9.65
CA GLY A 22 5.59 -9.43 -9.29
C GLY A 22 6.23 -9.23 -7.95
N TYR A 23 5.89 -8.16 -7.26
CA TYR A 23 6.47 -7.89 -5.96
C TYR A 23 5.81 -8.78 -4.92
N GLY A 24 6.56 -9.19 -3.97
CA GLY A 24 5.99 -9.92 -2.86
C GLY A 24 5.43 -8.96 -1.84
N ARG A 25 5.68 -9.24 -0.58
CA ARG A 25 5.21 -8.38 0.49
C ARG A 25 5.97 -7.07 0.46
N ALA A 26 5.29 -6.01 0.78
CA ALA A 26 5.86 -4.69 0.79
C ALA A 26 5.34 -3.95 2.00
N ARG A 27 5.86 -2.78 2.26
CA ARG A 27 5.48 -2.04 3.46
C ARG A 27 5.15 -0.61 3.10
N ILE A 28 4.07 -0.08 3.66
CA ILE A 28 3.73 1.31 3.48
C ILE A 28 4.67 2.15 4.31
N VAL A 29 5.36 3.08 3.69
CA VAL A 29 6.29 3.95 4.40
C VAL A 29 5.83 5.39 4.45
N GLU A 30 4.90 5.78 3.60
CA GLU A 30 4.43 7.16 3.61
C GLU A 30 3.07 7.26 2.96
N PHE A 31 2.22 8.12 3.48
CA PHE A 31 0.93 8.44 2.87
C PHE A 31 1.15 9.72 2.10
N ARG A 32 0.97 9.67 0.80
CA ARG A 32 1.25 10.84 -0.04
C ARG A 32 0.03 11.74 -0.23
N GLY A 33 -1.12 11.33 0.23
CA GLY A 33 -2.31 12.15 0.13
C GLY A 33 -3.20 11.73 -1.03
N PRO A 34 -4.30 12.45 -1.24
CA PRO A 34 -5.26 12.09 -2.29
C PRO A 34 -4.82 12.66 -3.63
N LEU A 35 -3.67 12.23 -4.10
CA LEU A 35 -3.07 12.75 -5.32
C LEU A 35 -3.46 11.99 -6.57
N GLY A 36 -4.17 10.89 -6.43
CA GLY A 36 -4.56 10.10 -7.59
C GLY A 36 -5.82 10.62 -8.24
N PRO A 37 -6.29 9.95 -9.26
CA PRO A 37 -7.51 10.35 -9.97
C PRO A 37 -8.69 10.34 -9.03
N ASN A 38 -9.50 11.38 -9.13
CA ASN A 38 -10.70 11.51 -8.30
C ASN A 38 -10.38 11.51 -6.80
N GLY A 39 -9.21 11.98 -6.45
CA GLY A 39 -8.85 12.04 -5.04
C GLY A 39 -8.42 10.71 -4.47
N ALA A 40 -8.06 9.76 -5.30
CA ALA A 40 -7.62 8.46 -4.81
C ALA A 40 -6.36 8.62 -3.98
N ARG A 41 -6.27 7.86 -2.92
CA ARG A 41 -5.14 7.94 -2.01
C ARG A 41 -3.92 7.26 -2.60
N VAL A 42 -2.79 7.92 -2.45
CA VAL A 42 -1.52 7.43 -2.98
C VAL A 42 -0.58 7.16 -1.82
N TYR A 43 0.11 6.04 -1.89
CA TYR A 43 1.04 5.65 -0.83
C TYR A 43 2.40 5.38 -1.42
N ARG A 44 3.42 5.68 -0.64
CA ARG A 44 4.78 5.31 -1.00
C ARG A 44 5.07 3.98 -0.34
N ILE A 45 5.48 3.02 -1.13
CA ILE A 45 5.65 1.65 -0.70
C ILE A 45 7.10 1.24 -0.88
N ARG A 46 7.65 0.57 0.12
CA ARG A 46 8.98 0.03 0.03
C ARG A 46 8.88 -1.42 -0.39
N VAL A 47 9.46 -1.76 -1.51
CA VAL A 47 9.47 -3.14 -1.98
C VAL A 47 10.87 -3.70 -1.84
N ARG A 48 10.94 -5.00 -1.56
CA ARG A 48 12.22 -5.62 -1.42
C ARG A 48 12.79 -5.90 -2.76
N GLU A 49 13.98 -5.43 -3.00
CA GLU A 49 14.71 -5.73 -4.20
C GLU A 49 16.16 -5.79 -3.84
N LYS A 50 16.97 -6.43 -4.65
CA LYS A 50 18.38 -6.49 -4.44
C LYS A 50 19.06 -5.65 -5.47
N PRO A 51 20.13 -4.98 -5.14
CA PRO A 51 20.85 -5.03 -3.87
C PRO A 51 20.25 -4.14 -2.80
N ARG A 52 19.25 -3.36 -3.13
CA ARG A 52 18.66 -2.54 -2.10
C ARG A 52 17.18 -2.33 -2.40
N PRO A 53 16.41 -1.96 -1.41
CA PRO A 53 14.99 -1.80 -1.61
C PRO A 53 14.67 -0.64 -2.54
N SER A 54 13.55 -0.73 -3.20
CA SER A 54 13.04 0.34 -4.04
C SER A 54 11.79 0.91 -3.43
N TYR A 55 11.49 2.14 -3.81
CA TYR A 55 10.29 2.81 -3.35
C TYR A 55 9.44 3.18 -4.55
N ILE A 56 8.17 2.84 -4.51
CA ILE A 56 7.25 3.16 -5.59
C ILE A 56 6.00 3.77 -5.03
N GLU A 57 5.25 4.46 -5.84
CA GLU A 57 3.99 5.06 -5.43
C GLU A 57 2.85 4.31 -6.05
N VAL A 58 1.84 3.98 -5.25
CA VAL A 58 0.76 3.12 -5.67
C VAL A 58 -0.55 3.66 -5.15
N LEU A 59 -1.60 3.50 -5.91
CA LEU A 59 -2.93 3.89 -5.46
C LEU A 59 -3.47 2.89 -4.45
N GLU A 60 -4.30 3.35 -3.58
CA GLU A 60 -4.85 2.50 -2.52
C GLU A 60 -5.53 1.25 -3.05
N ASP A 61 -6.26 1.36 -4.14
CA ASP A 61 -6.99 0.21 -4.64
C ASP A 61 -6.08 -0.83 -5.28
N GLN A 62 -4.80 -0.53 -5.43
CA GLN A 62 -3.86 -1.52 -5.89
C GLN A 62 -3.24 -2.29 -4.73
N LEU A 63 -3.57 -1.94 -3.51
CA LEU A 63 -2.96 -2.53 -2.34
C LEU A 63 -3.90 -3.48 -1.63
N GLU A 64 -3.35 -4.61 -1.20
CA GLU A 64 -4.10 -5.55 -0.38
C GLU A 64 -3.39 -5.66 0.95
N PRO A 65 -3.94 -5.06 1.99
CA PRO A 65 -3.31 -5.19 3.31
C PRO A 65 -3.30 -6.65 3.74
N GLU A 66 -2.18 -7.07 4.31
CA GLU A 66 -2.10 -8.43 4.76
C GLU A 66 -2.84 -8.55 6.06
N SER A 67 -3.68 -9.53 6.15
CA SER A 67 -4.43 -9.74 7.35
C SER A 67 -3.56 -10.39 8.35
N VAL A 68 -3.49 -9.84 9.51
CA VAL A 68 -2.68 -10.40 10.48
C VAL A 68 -3.45 -10.97 11.49
N GLY A 69 -3.68 -11.79 11.73
CA GLY A 69 -4.41 -12.19 12.63
C GLY A 69 -4.89 -12.56 13.21
N GLN A 70 -5.03 -12.62 13.05
CA GLN A 70 -5.50 -12.95 13.50
C GLN A 70 -5.61 -13.64 13.74
#